data_3ff239715c02cb4dd008b42454a6b3fa
#
_entry.id   3ff239715c02cb4dd008b42454a6b3fa
#
_cell.length_a   1.000
_cell.length_b   1.000
_cell.length_c   1.000
_cell.angle_alpha   90.00
_cell.angle_beta   90.00
_cell.angle_gamma   90.00
#
_symmetry.space_group_name_H-M   'P 1'
#
loop_
_entity.id
_entity.type
_entity.pdbx_description
1 polymer ?
#
loop_
_entity_poly.entity_id
_entity_poly.type
_entity_poly.pdbx_seq_one_letter_code
_entity_poly.pdbx_strand_id
1 'polypeptide(L)'
;MILLANISYAKELSDAEKEIFEKGFYVREIDDEIFARIQGKSFKENCTIPREDLRYLHVLHKGFDGKTHEGEIICNAYIVCDLTDIFQKLYLAGYLIEKIKLVDEYDADDELSMRDNNSSCFNFRFISHTTRVSKHGLGLAVDINTLYNPYVKEVDGKKIIEPATAEKYIDRTKNFPHKITADDLCCKLFKEHGFEWGGDWHDRKDYQHFEINSAIIKKLYPTLF
;
A
#
# COMPACT_ATOMS: atom_id res chain seq x y z
N MET A 1 -25.73 0.52 8.14
CA MET A 1 -25.52 1.06 9.52
C MET A 1 -24.29 0.33 10.05
N ILE A 2 -23.09 0.91 9.78
CA ILE A 2 -21.82 0.31 10.20
C ILE A 2 -21.64 0.65 11.69
N LEU A 3 -21.54 -0.38 12.51
CA LEU A 3 -21.31 -0.27 13.95
C LEU A 3 -19.92 0.37 14.18
N LEU A 4 -19.91 1.62 14.63
CA LEU A 4 -18.75 2.29 15.24
C LEU A 4 -18.51 1.68 16.62
N ALA A 5 -17.97 0.47 16.69
CA ALA A 5 -17.63 -0.19 17.92
C ALA A 5 -16.12 -0.15 18.15
N ASN A 6 -15.74 0.60 19.19
CA ASN A 6 -14.45 0.56 19.89
C ASN A 6 -13.20 1.06 19.14
N ILE A 7 -13.11 2.37 18.94
CA ILE A 7 -11.80 3.01 18.71
C ILE A 7 -11.56 4.01 19.86
N SER A 8 -10.75 3.59 20.83
CA SER A 8 -10.26 4.42 21.94
C SER A 8 -9.31 5.56 21.49
N TYR A 9 -9.18 5.81 20.18
CA TYR A 9 -8.27 6.79 19.61
C TYR A 9 -8.97 7.85 18.74
N ALA A 10 -10.28 7.76 18.52
CA ALA A 10 -10.99 8.73 17.69
C ALA A 10 -11.37 9.96 18.51
N LYS A 11 -10.74 11.08 18.22
CA LYS A 11 -11.29 12.40 18.54
C LYS A 11 -12.71 12.45 17.94
N GLU A 12 -13.70 12.90 18.70
CA GLU A 12 -15.04 13.13 18.13
C GLU A 12 -14.92 14.09 16.95
N LEU A 13 -15.29 13.61 15.77
CA LEU A 13 -15.31 14.41 14.56
C LEU A 13 -16.45 15.45 14.64
N SER A 14 -16.18 16.68 14.26
CA SER A 14 -17.23 17.68 13.99
C SER A 14 -18.12 17.21 12.85
N ASP A 15 -19.32 17.79 12.71
CA ASP A 15 -20.24 17.39 11.64
C ASP A 15 -19.65 17.63 10.24
N ALA A 16 -18.87 18.71 10.06
CA ALA A 16 -18.15 18.95 8.82
C ALA A 16 -17.05 17.90 8.53
N GLU A 17 -16.31 17.48 9.57
CA GLU A 17 -15.33 16.41 9.42
C GLU A 17 -15.97 15.05 9.14
N LYS A 18 -17.16 14.77 9.69
CA LYS A 18 -17.95 13.57 9.35
C LYS A 18 -18.38 13.57 7.89
N GLU A 19 -18.87 14.70 7.38
CA GLU A 19 -19.26 14.82 5.96
C GLU A 19 -18.06 14.59 5.03
N ILE A 20 -16.89 15.17 5.34
CA ILE A 20 -15.65 14.95 4.59
C ILE A 20 -15.24 13.47 4.66
N PHE A 21 -15.31 12.86 5.86
CA PHE A 21 -14.97 11.46 6.07
C PHE A 21 -15.88 10.52 5.27
N GLU A 22 -17.20 10.73 5.32
CA GLU A 22 -18.18 9.89 4.61
C GLU A 22 -18.03 9.97 3.09
N LYS A 23 -17.69 11.14 2.55
CA LYS A 23 -17.47 11.34 1.11
C LYS A 23 -16.07 10.95 0.64
N GLY A 24 -15.10 10.93 1.54
CA GLY A 24 -13.69 10.75 1.21
C GLY A 24 -13.22 9.30 1.13
N PHE A 25 -14.08 8.32 1.48
CA PHE A 25 -13.76 6.90 1.37
C PHE A 25 -14.83 6.20 0.55
N TYR A 26 -14.48 5.82 -0.68
CA TYR A 26 -15.40 5.09 -1.55
C TYR A 26 -14.66 4.11 -2.46
N VAL A 27 -15.39 3.09 -2.88
CA VAL A 27 -14.90 2.04 -3.78
C VAL A 27 -15.68 2.11 -5.09
N ARG A 28 -14.97 1.95 -6.21
CA ARG A 28 -15.55 1.81 -7.55
C ARG A 28 -15.00 0.54 -8.22
N GLU A 29 -15.76 -0.03 -9.13
CA GLU A 29 -15.20 -0.93 -10.13
C GLU A 29 -14.23 -0.16 -11.04
N ILE A 30 -13.32 -0.88 -11.70
CA ILE A 30 -12.45 -0.28 -12.69
C ILE A 30 -13.29 -0.05 -13.96
N ASP A 31 -13.94 1.10 -14.07
CA ASP A 31 -14.67 1.52 -15.29
C ASP A 31 -13.70 1.95 -16.40
N ASP A 32 -14.24 2.35 -17.56
CA ASP A 32 -13.41 2.69 -18.70
C ASP A 32 -12.58 3.98 -18.49
N GLU A 33 -13.06 4.89 -17.66
CA GLU A 33 -12.33 6.10 -17.29
C GLU A 33 -11.07 5.76 -16.48
N ILE A 34 -11.24 4.96 -15.41
CA ILE A 34 -10.13 4.51 -14.58
C ILE A 34 -9.20 3.60 -15.39
N PHE A 35 -9.78 2.69 -16.19
CA PHE A 35 -8.98 1.77 -17.01
C PHE A 35 -8.08 2.50 -18.00
N ALA A 36 -8.56 3.55 -18.64
CA ALA A 36 -7.77 4.37 -19.57
C ALA A 36 -6.53 5.01 -18.91
N ARG A 37 -6.57 5.26 -17.59
CA ARG A 37 -5.43 5.82 -16.82
C ARG A 37 -4.32 4.81 -16.58
N ILE A 38 -4.66 3.51 -16.47
CA ILE A 38 -3.76 2.44 -16.05
C ILE A 38 -3.35 1.49 -17.16
N GLN A 39 -4.12 1.42 -18.26
CA GLN A 39 -3.86 0.55 -19.40
C GLN A 39 -2.51 0.88 -20.07
N GLY A 40 -1.68 -0.14 -20.28
CA GLY A 40 -0.34 0.00 -20.84
C GLY A 40 0.71 0.49 -19.84
N LYS A 41 0.32 0.87 -18.61
CA LYS A 41 1.18 1.28 -17.50
C LYS A 41 1.18 0.21 -16.40
N SER A 42 0.50 0.42 -15.27
CA SER A 42 0.39 -0.59 -14.23
C SER A 42 -0.40 -1.81 -14.69
N PHE A 43 -1.43 -1.64 -15.52
CA PHE A 43 -2.15 -2.73 -16.19
C PHE A 43 -1.52 -3.00 -17.56
N LYS A 44 -0.42 -3.76 -17.57
CA LYS A 44 0.37 -4.07 -18.79
C LYS A 44 -0.39 -5.00 -19.73
N GLU A 45 0.00 -5.02 -21.02
CA GLU A 45 -0.63 -5.89 -22.03
C GLU A 45 -0.60 -7.38 -21.67
N ASN A 46 0.43 -7.82 -20.96
CA ASN A 46 0.59 -9.17 -20.48
C ASN A 46 0.02 -9.40 -19.06
N CYS A 47 -0.81 -8.48 -18.55
CA CYS A 47 -1.46 -8.63 -17.24
C CYS A 47 -2.34 -9.87 -17.26
N THR A 48 -2.17 -10.74 -16.25
CA THR A 48 -2.92 -12.00 -16.12
C THR A 48 -4.06 -11.89 -15.13
N ILE A 49 -4.21 -10.74 -14.46
CA ILE A 49 -5.31 -10.51 -13.53
C ILE A 49 -6.47 -9.87 -14.29
N PRO A 50 -7.69 -10.43 -14.20
CA PRO A 50 -8.86 -9.82 -14.79
C PRO A 50 -9.12 -8.43 -14.22
N ARG A 51 -9.54 -7.49 -15.09
CA ARG A 51 -9.89 -6.12 -14.68
C ARG A 51 -10.98 -6.12 -13.59
N GLU A 52 -11.93 -7.03 -13.67
CA GLU A 52 -13.05 -7.23 -12.75
C GLU A 52 -12.62 -7.71 -11.36
N ASP A 53 -11.41 -8.23 -11.19
CA ASP A 53 -10.83 -8.58 -9.90
C ASP A 53 -10.21 -7.36 -9.18
N LEU A 54 -10.09 -6.22 -9.86
CA LEU A 54 -9.55 -5.00 -9.32
C LEU A 54 -10.65 -4.03 -8.89
N ARG A 55 -10.32 -3.19 -7.91
CA ARG A 55 -11.15 -2.09 -7.42
C ARG A 55 -10.32 -0.82 -7.33
N TYR A 56 -10.97 0.30 -7.64
CA TYR A 56 -10.47 1.61 -7.31
C TYR A 56 -10.99 1.99 -5.93
N LEU A 57 -10.08 2.38 -5.06
CA LEU A 57 -10.37 2.85 -3.71
C LEU A 57 -9.88 4.29 -3.58
N HIS A 58 -10.79 5.20 -3.31
CA HIS A 58 -10.48 6.57 -2.91
C HIS A 58 -10.39 6.64 -1.38
N VAL A 59 -9.36 7.31 -0.87
CA VAL A 59 -9.08 7.45 0.55
C VAL A 59 -8.72 8.88 0.92
N LEU A 60 -8.91 9.23 2.19
CA LEU A 60 -8.30 10.42 2.78
C LEU A 60 -7.07 10.01 3.59
N HIS A 61 -6.05 10.86 3.60
CA HIS A 61 -4.89 10.69 4.46
C HIS A 61 -4.42 12.02 5.05
N LYS A 62 -3.67 11.97 6.15
CA LYS A 62 -2.95 13.13 6.68
C LYS A 62 -1.57 13.15 6.07
N GLY A 63 -1.29 14.21 5.30
CA GLY A 63 0.04 14.44 4.74
C GLY A 63 1.06 14.85 5.81
N PHE A 64 2.34 14.94 5.44
CA PHE A 64 3.40 15.39 6.35
C PHE A 64 3.25 16.86 6.75
N ASP A 65 2.43 17.61 6.04
CA ASP A 65 2.00 18.97 6.41
C ASP A 65 0.87 19.00 7.46
N GLY A 66 0.40 17.82 7.89
CA GLY A 66 -0.70 17.62 8.83
C GLY A 66 -2.10 17.88 8.27
N LYS A 67 -2.20 18.24 6.98
CA LYS A 67 -3.49 18.50 6.34
C LYS A 67 -4.11 17.22 5.78
N THR A 68 -5.40 17.29 5.52
CA THR A 68 -6.11 16.24 4.78
C THR A 68 -5.79 16.35 3.30
N HIS A 69 -5.45 15.21 2.71
CA HIS A 69 -5.26 15.02 1.27
C HIS A 69 -6.12 13.86 0.80
N GLU A 70 -6.43 13.86 -0.49
CA GLU A 70 -7.07 12.75 -1.18
C GLU A 70 -6.03 11.80 -1.74
N GLY A 71 -6.33 10.50 -1.71
CA GLY A 71 -5.47 9.46 -2.24
C GLY A 71 -6.23 8.47 -3.10
N GLU A 72 -5.51 7.82 -4.02
CA GLU A 72 -6.06 6.84 -4.96
C GLU A 72 -5.27 5.53 -4.87
N ILE A 73 -5.98 4.42 -4.78
CA ILE A 73 -5.40 3.08 -4.74
C ILE A 73 -6.15 2.19 -5.73
N ILE A 74 -5.45 1.40 -6.51
CA ILE A 74 -6.03 0.23 -7.17
C ILE A 74 -5.56 -1.00 -6.42
N CYS A 75 -6.50 -1.85 -6.01
CA CYS A 75 -6.21 -3.07 -5.27
C CYS A 75 -7.12 -4.21 -5.73
N ASN A 76 -6.82 -5.42 -5.30
CA ASN A 76 -7.68 -6.57 -5.52
C ASN A 76 -8.99 -6.44 -4.73
N ALA A 77 -10.10 -6.87 -5.32
CA ALA A 77 -11.42 -6.88 -4.68
C ALA A 77 -11.41 -7.65 -3.35
N TYR A 78 -10.53 -8.65 -3.22
CA TYR A 78 -10.39 -9.44 -2.00
C TYR A 78 -9.99 -8.62 -0.77
N ILE A 79 -9.16 -7.57 -0.94
CA ILE A 79 -8.63 -6.77 0.17
C ILE A 79 -9.24 -5.37 0.28
N VAL A 80 -10.14 -4.98 -0.63
CA VAL A 80 -10.62 -3.59 -0.68
C VAL A 80 -11.35 -3.15 0.59
N CYS A 81 -12.13 -4.03 1.21
CA CYS A 81 -12.82 -3.72 2.47
C CYS A 81 -11.84 -3.56 3.63
N ASP A 82 -10.83 -4.43 3.71
CA ASP A 82 -9.78 -4.36 4.72
C ASP A 82 -8.97 -3.06 4.57
N LEU A 83 -8.57 -2.72 3.35
CA LEU A 83 -7.85 -1.47 3.09
C LEU A 83 -8.69 -0.24 3.42
N THR A 84 -9.98 -0.26 3.11
CA THR A 84 -10.89 0.85 3.46
C THR A 84 -10.89 1.07 4.97
N ASP A 85 -11.07 0.02 5.76
CA ASP A 85 -11.09 0.11 7.24
C ASP A 85 -9.72 0.56 7.80
N ILE A 86 -8.62 0.00 7.28
CA ILE A 86 -7.26 0.39 7.68
C ILE A 86 -7.01 1.88 7.43
N PHE A 87 -7.27 2.37 6.22
CA PHE A 87 -7.03 3.77 5.88
C PHE A 87 -7.95 4.73 6.63
N GLN A 88 -9.20 4.34 6.89
CA GLN A 88 -10.10 5.09 7.76
C GLN A 88 -9.53 5.24 9.18
N LYS A 89 -9.07 4.15 9.78
CA LYS A 89 -8.47 4.15 11.12
C LYS A 89 -7.18 4.96 11.18
N LEU A 90 -6.31 4.83 10.16
CA LEU A 90 -5.07 5.63 10.06
C LEU A 90 -5.39 7.13 9.95
N TYR A 91 -6.37 7.50 9.13
CA TYR A 91 -6.81 8.88 8.98
C TYR A 91 -7.34 9.46 10.30
N LEU A 92 -8.24 8.74 10.99
CA LEU A 92 -8.83 9.16 12.25
C LEU A 92 -7.80 9.28 13.37
N ALA A 93 -6.78 8.43 13.36
CA ALA A 93 -5.65 8.50 14.29
C ALA A 93 -4.65 9.63 13.97
N GLY A 94 -4.82 10.34 12.85
CA GLY A 94 -3.87 11.36 12.40
C GLY A 94 -2.53 10.78 11.96
N TYR A 95 -2.48 9.51 11.53
CA TYR A 95 -1.27 8.87 11.03
C TYR A 95 -0.81 9.54 9.73
N LEU A 96 0.47 9.90 9.67
CA LEU A 96 1.00 10.68 8.56
C LEU A 96 1.46 9.77 7.40
N ILE A 97 0.84 9.94 6.25
CA ILE A 97 1.24 9.33 4.97
C ILE A 97 1.46 10.47 3.98
N GLU A 98 2.66 10.57 3.38
CA GLU A 98 2.99 11.72 2.56
C GLU A 98 2.16 11.78 1.28
N LYS A 99 2.08 10.66 0.56
CA LYS A 99 1.37 10.55 -0.72
C LYS A 99 0.72 9.18 -0.85
N ILE A 100 -0.45 9.16 -1.47
CA ILE A 100 -1.14 7.96 -1.91
C ILE A 100 -1.62 8.20 -3.35
N LYS A 101 -0.84 7.74 -4.33
CA LYS A 101 -1.10 7.95 -5.76
C LYS A 101 -1.00 6.64 -6.51
N LEU A 102 -1.73 6.54 -7.63
CA LEU A 102 -1.52 5.45 -8.56
C LEU A 102 -0.08 5.48 -9.07
N VAL A 103 0.58 4.33 -9.19
CA VAL A 103 1.93 4.24 -9.76
C VAL A 103 1.99 4.71 -11.20
N ASP A 104 0.85 4.77 -11.85
CA ASP A 104 0.63 5.26 -13.21
C ASP A 104 0.98 6.74 -13.38
N GLU A 105 0.95 7.53 -12.31
CA GLU A 105 1.46 8.92 -12.30
C GLU A 105 3.00 8.98 -12.40
N TYR A 106 3.66 7.86 -12.18
CA TYR A 106 5.10 7.65 -12.35
C TYR A 106 5.40 6.73 -13.54
N ASP A 107 4.47 6.62 -14.50
CA ASP A 107 4.56 5.71 -15.67
C ASP A 107 4.79 4.24 -15.27
N ALA A 108 4.25 3.82 -14.12
CA ALA A 108 4.42 2.52 -13.50
C ALA A 108 5.88 2.16 -13.15
N ASP A 109 6.74 3.17 -13.00
CA ASP A 109 8.11 3.01 -12.50
C ASP A 109 8.11 3.00 -10.97
N ASP A 110 8.36 1.81 -10.39
CA ASP A 110 8.39 1.62 -8.93
C ASP A 110 9.47 2.48 -8.26
N GLU A 111 10.66 2.58 -8.88
CA GLU A 111 11.78 3.32 -8.29
C GLU A 111 11.48 4.83 -8.22
N LEU A 112 10.87 5.39 -9.26
CA LEU A 112 10.45 6.79 -9.25
C LEU A 112 9.34 7.04 -8.21
N SER A 113 8.35 6.14 -8.14
CA SER A 113 7.26 6.19 -7.16
C SER A 113 7.82 6.14 -5.72
N MET A 114 8.72 5.19 -5.43
CA MET A 114 9.33 5.03 -4.11
C MET A 114 10.21 6.22 -3.72
N ARG A 115 10.97 6.79 -4.66
CA ARG A 115 11.79 7.99 -4.41
C ARG A 115 10.95 9.19 -4.01
N ASP A 116 9.76 9.30 -4.56
CA ASP A 116 8.79 10.37 -4.24
C ASP A 116 7.98 10.07 -2.96
N ASN A 117 8.39 9.04 -2.20
CA ASN A 117 7.73 8.58 -0.97
C ASN A 117 6.25 8.25 -1.16
N ASN A 118 5.88 7.75 -2.34
CA ASN A 118 4.52 7.36 -2.64
C ASN A 118 4.13 6.07 -1.93
N SER A 119 2.89 5.96 -1.49
CA SER A 119 2.26 4.74 -1.00
C SER A 119 1.36 4.19 -2.09
N SER A 120 1.45 2.90 -2.41
CA SER A 120 0.76 2.32 -3.55
C SER A 120 0.45 0.83 -3.37
N CYS A 121 -0.35 0.26 -4.28
CA CYS A 121 -0.74 -1.15 -4.21
C CYS A 121 -0.51 -1.86 -5.56
N PHE A 122 -1.39 -1.69 -6.55
CA PHE A 122 -1.34 -2.43 -7.80
C PHE A 122 -0.27 -1.89 -8.76
N ASN A 123 0.62 -2.78 -9.22
CA ASN A 123 1.52 -2.58 -10.35
C ASN A 123 1.88 -3.96 -10.94
N PHE A 124 1.33 -4.31 -12.10
CA PHE A 124 1.59 -5.62 -12.70
C PHE A 124 3.05 -5.76 -13.13
N ARG A 125 3.75 -6.67 -12.49
CA ARG A 125 5.13 -7.04 -12.80
C ARG A 125 5.48 -8.41 -12.27
N PHE A 126 6.52 -9.01 -12.84
CA PHE A 126 7.12 -10.22 -12.30
C PHE A 126 8.18 -9.87 -11.24
N ILE A 127 8.37 -10.76 -10.28
CA ILE A 127 9.50 -10.69 -9.34
C ILE A 127 10.79 -10.83 -10.17
N SER A 128 11.76 -9.94 -9.92
CA SER A 128 13.03 -9.89 -10.66
C SER A 128 13.67 -11.27 -10.81
N HIS A 129 14.07 -11.59 -12.05
CA HIS A 129 14.67 -12.87 -12.44
C HIS A 129 13.78 -14.11 -12.25
N THR A 130 12.47 -13.95 -12.20
CA THR A 130 11.49 -15.05 -12.08
C THR A 130 10.34 -14.89 -13.07
N THR A 131 9.53 -15.96 -13.21
CA THR A 131 8.23 -15.93 -13.90
C THR A 131 7.05 -15.74 -12.95
N ARG A 132 7.31 -15.54 -11.67
CA ARG A 132 6.27 -15.35 -10.65
C ARG A 132 5.79 -13.90 -10.66
N VAL A 133 4.48 -13.71 -10.71
CA VAL A 133 3.85 -12.39 -10.57
C VAL A 133 4.10 -11.87 -9.15
N SER A 134 4.50 -10.60 -9.03
CA SER A 134 4.61 -9.90 -7.75
C SER A 134 3.23 -9.82 -7.08
N LYS A 135 3.18 -9.79 -5.77
CA LYS A 135 1.91 -9.58 -5.04
C LYS A 135 1.30 -8.19 -5.34
N HIS A 136 2.12 -7.19 -5.65
CA HIS A 136 1.64 -5.93 -6.24
C HIS A 136 1.00 -6.14 -7.61
N GLY A 137 1.55 -7.04 -8.43
CA GLY A 137 0.96 -7.41 -9.71
C GLY A 137 -0.39 -8.12 -9.59
N LEU A 138 -0.74 -8.62 -8.41
CA LEU A 138 -2.04 -9.20 -8.08
C LEU A 138 -2.96 -8.18 -7.37
N GLY A 139 -2.48 -6.99 -7.04
CA GLY A 139 -3.17 -6.02 -6.19
C GLY A 139 -3.35 -6.50 -4.74
N LEU A 140 -2.47 -7.40 -4.26
CA LEU A 140 -2.55 -8.06 -2.95
C LEU A 140 -1.37 -7.70 -2.03
N ALA A 141 -0.67 -6.61 -2.35
CA ALA A 141 0.35 -6.01 -1.49
C ALA A 141 0.24 -4.49 -1.53
N VAL A 142 0.61 -3.85 -0.43
CA VAL A 142 0.56 -2.39 -0.24
C VAL A 142 1.88 -1.92 0.34
N ASP A 143 2.43 -0.84 -0.21
CA ASP A 143 3.60 -0.17 0.33
C ASP A 143 3.21 1.19 0.92
N ILE A 144 3.75 1.51 2.09
CA ILE A 144 3.44 2.75 2.85
C ILE A 144 4.71 3.53 3.14
N ASN A 145 4.71 4.85 2.80
CA ASN A 145 5.82 5.77 3.05
C ASN A 145 7.18 5.19 2.63
N THR A 146 7.27 4.83 1.38
CA THR A 146 8.30 3.95 0.79
C THR A 146 9.73 4.44 0.97
N LEU A 147 9.98 5.75 0.82
CA LEU A 147 11.33 6.32 0.98
C LEU A 147 11.87 6.14 2.40
N TYR A 148 11.02 6.28 3.42
CA TYR A 148 11.40 6.15 4.83
C TYR A 148 11.46 4.69 5.30
N ASN A 149 10.89 3.77 4.54
CA ASN A 149 10.74 2.38 4.91
C ASN A 149 11.25 1.44 3.80
N PRO A 150 12.55 1.52 3.44
CA PRO A 150 13.07 0.86 2.26
C PRO A 150 13.06 -0.68 2.34
N TYR A 151 13.06 -1.30 1.17
CA TYR A 151 13.55 -2.66 1.00
C TYR A 151 15.06 -2.72 1.14
N VAL A 152 15.56 -3.73 1.87
CA VAL A 152 16.99 -3.97 2.07
C VAL A 152 17.27 -5.45 1.97
N LYS A 153 18.21 -5.83 1.11
CA LYS A 153 18.72 -7.19 0.98
C LYS A 153 20.24 -7.16 0.85
N GLU A 154 20.89 -8.14 1.44
CA GLU A 154 22.33 -8.34 1.23
C GLU A 154 22.55 -9.52 0.26
N VAL A 155 23.33 -9.29 -0.79
CA VAL A 155 23.72 -10.30 -1.78
C VAL A 155 25.21 -10.15 -2.02
N ASP A 156 25.98 -11.22 -1.76
CA ASP A 156 27.44 -11.25 -1.95
C ASP A 156 28.17 -10.08 -1.26
N GLY A 157 27.74 -9.74 -0.03
CA GLY A 157 28.32 -8.65 0.78
C GLY A 157 27.93 -7.24 0.30
N LYS A 158 27.07 -7.12 -0.71
CA LYS A 158 26.53 -5.84 -1.20
C LYS A 158 25.09 -5.66 -0.76
N LYS A 159 24.75 -4.48 -0.26
CA LYS A 159 23.37 -4.12 0.05
C LYS A 159 22.66 -3.64 -1.21
N ILE A 160 21.49 -4.23 -1.47
CA ILE A 160 20.49 -3.76 -2.41
C ILE A 160 19.49 -2.96 -1.58
N ILE A 161 19.24 -1.71 -1.97
CA ILE A 161 18.34 -0.79 -1.28
C ILE A 161 17.37 -0.23 -2.30
N GLU A 162 16.07 -0.35 -2.02
CA GLU A 162 15.01 0.20 -2.87
C GLU A 162 14.06 1.04 -2.01
N PRO A 163 13.86 2.32 -2.36
CA PRO A 163 14.51 3.04 -3.46
C PRO A 163 15.99 3.31 -3.14
N ALA A 164 16.81 3.42 -4.19
CA ALA A 164 18.27 3.62 -4.05
C ALA A 164 18.66 4.87 -3.25
N THR A 165 17.76 5.84 -3.16
CA THR A 165 17.94 7.10 -2.39
C THR A 165 17.69 6.96 -0.89
N ALA A 166 17.24 5.79 -0.42
CA ALA A 166 16.82 5.55 0.98
C ALA A 166 17.95 5.07 1.90
N GLU A 167 19.22 5.12 1.48
CA GLU A 167 20.37 4.62 2.25
C GLU A 167 20.42 5.16 3.70
N LYS A 168 20.03 6.42 3.92
CA LYS A 168 19.99 7.02 5.27
C LYS A 168 18.96 6.41 6.21
N TYR A 169 17.98 5.64 5.69
CA TYR A 169 16.87 5.04 6.45
C TYR A 169 17.03 3.53 6.71
N ILE A 170 18.11 2.91 6.23
CA ILE A 170 18.35 1.47 6.44
C ILE A 170 18.80 1.13 7.86
N ASP A 171 19.42 2.08 8.57
CA ASP A 171 19.82 1.88 9.97
C ASP A 171 18.62 2.09 10.89
N ARG A 172 17.91 1.00 11.17
CA ARG A 172 16.68 1.01 11.97
C ARG A 172 16.92 1.20 13.47
N THR A 173 18.18 1.25 13.93
CA THR A 173 18.52 1.59 15.33
C THR A 173 18.41 3.09 15.56
N LYS A 174 18.58 3.90 14.51
CA LYS A 174 18.43 5.36 14.58
C LYS A 174 16.97 5.76 14.70
N ASN A 175 16.75 6.88 15.39
CA ASN A 175 15.45 7.52 15.44
C ASN A 175 15.30 8.49 14.27
N PHE A 176 14.23 8.32 13.48
CA PHE A 176 13.82 9.22 12.41
C PHE A 176 12.31 9.18 12.24
N PRO A 177 11.68 10.24 11.70
CA PRO A 177 10.24 10.29 11.53
C PRO A 177 9.74 9.26 10.51
N HIS A 178 8.45 8.91 10.62
CA HIS A 178 7.74 8.05 9.66
C HIS A 178 8.30 6.63 9.49
N LYS A 179 9.09 6.18 10.48
CA LYS A 179 9.65 4.83 10.53
C LYS A 179 8.59 3.83 10.97
N ILE A 180 8.22 2.91 10.10
CA ILE A 180 7.34 1.78 10.44
C ILE A 180 8.14 0.74 11.24
N THR A 181 7.62 0.37 12.40
CA THR A 181 8.16 -0.68 13.27
C THR A 181 7.06 -1.69 13.60
N ALA A 182 7.41 -2.80 14.25
CA ALA A 182 6.41 -3.81 14.66
C ALA A 182 5.34 -3.23 15.62
N ASP A 183 5.69 -2.18 16.38
CA ASP A 183 4.78 -1.52 17.32
C ASP A 183 4.05 -0.31 16.71
N ASP A 184 4.36 0.06 15.49
CA ASP A 184 3.72 1.15 14.77
C ASP A 184 2.24 0.86 14.51
N LEU A 185 1.40 1.89 14.58
CA LEU A 185 -0.05 1.76 14.37
C LEU A 185 -0.38 1.16 12.99
N CYS A 186 0.32 1.62 11.94
CA CYS A 186 0.12 1.10 10.58
C CYS A 186 0.41 -0.41 10.55
N CYS A 187 1.55 -0.84 11.09
CA CYS A 187 1.93 -2.25 11.14
C CYS A 187 0.90 -3.10 11.90
N LYS A 188 0.40 -2.61 13.06
CA LYS A 188 -0.63 -3.29 13.85
C LYS A 188 -1.92 -3.46 13.08
N LEU A 189 -2.43 -2.39 12.46
CA LEU A 189 -3.68 -2.43 11.70
C LEU A 189 -3.60 -3.39 10.51
N PHE A 190 -2.53 -3.35 9.72
CA PHE A 190 -2.36 -4.29 8.63
C PHE A 190 -2.32 -5.74 9.11
N LYS A 191 -1.60 -6.05 10.21
CA LYS A 191 -1.55 -7.39 10.80
C LYS A 191 -2.89 -7.85 11.37
N GLU A 192 -3.66 -6.97 11.99
CA GLU A 192 -5.03 -7.25 12.47
C GLU A 192 -5.96 -7.65 11.33
N HIS A 193 -5.74 -7.11 10.13
CA HIS A 193 -6.46 -7.46 8.90
C HIS A 193 -5.83 -8.62 8.11
N GLY A 194 -4.89 -9.36 8.73
CA GLY A 194 -4.34 -10.58 8.14
C GLY A 194 -3.22 -10.39 7.13
N PHE A 195 -2.65 -9.19 7.02
CA PHE A 195 -1.46 -8.95 6.20
C PHE A 195 -0.18 -9.39 6.93
N GLU A 196 0.77 -9.88 6.16
CA GLU A 196 2.16 -10.12 6.60
C GLU A 196 2.99 -8.85 6.34
N TRP A 197 3.87 -8.49 7.26
CA TRP A 197 4.77 -7.34 7.10
C TRP A 197 6.16 -7.78 6.66
N GLY A 198 6.71 -7.16 5.62
CA GLY A 198 8.04 -7.45 5.10
C GLY A 198 9.19 -7.13 6.06
N GLY A 199 8.94 -6.28 7.07
CA GLY A 199 9.90 -6.04 8.16
C GLY A 199 10.13 -7.26 9.07
N ASP A 200 9.24 -8.26 9.07
CA ASP A 200 9.40 -9.51 9.81
C ASP A 200 10.24 -10.56 9.04
N TRP A 201 10.47 -10.40 7.74
CA TRP A 201 11.21 -11.39 6.95
C TRP A 201 12.66 -11.57 7.44
N HIS A 202 13.25 -12.75 7.25
CA HIS A 202 14.57 -13.10 7.80
C HIS A 202 15.70 -12.85 6.81
N ASP A 203 15.52 -13.19 5.54
CA ASP A 203 16.53 -13.16 4.48
C ASP A 203 16.71 -11.79 3.81
N ARG A 204 15.76 -10.92 4.07
CA ARG A 204 15.69 -9.54 3.61
C ARG A 204 14.74 -8.77 4.50
N LYS A 205 14.70 -7.46 4.36
CA LYS A 205 13.72 -6.59 5.03
C LYS A 205 13.03 -5.71 4.01
N ASP A 206 11.73 -5.59 4.14
CA ASP A 206 10.91 -4.69 3.34
C ASP A 206 9.98 -3.93 4.28
N TYR A 207 10.45 -2.79 4.76
CA TYR A 207 9.78 -2.10 5.85
C TYR A 207 8.52 -1.36 5.41
N GLN A 208 8.38 -1.05 4.11
CA GLN A 208 7.19 -0.44 3.52
C GLN A 208 6.06 -1.45 3.29
N HIS A 209 6.38 -2.75 3.11
CA HIS A 209 5.59 -3.76 2.43
C HIS A 209 4.67 -4.54 3.35
N PHE A 210 3.39 -4.58 3.00
CA PHE A 210 2.35 -5.39 3.62
C PHE A 210 1.68 -6.26 2.56
N GLU A 211 1.57 -7.57 2.77
CA GLU A 211 1.09 -8.49 1.74
C GLU A 211 0.17 -9.58 2.27
N ILE A 212 -0.70 -10.10 1.42
CA ILE A 212 -1.54 -11.26 1.73
C ILE A 212 -0.71 -12.54 1.69
N ASN A 213 -0.99 -13.45 2.63
CA ASN A 213 -0.32 -14.75 2.73
C ASN A 213 -0.43 -15.55 1.43
N SER A 214 0.68 -16.15 1.00
CA SER A 214 0.75 -16.93 -0.25
C SER A 214 -0.20 -18.13 -0.30
N ALA A 215 -0.60 -18.71 0.84
CA ALA A 215 -1.59 -19.79 0.86
C ALA A 215 -2.99 -19.31 0.49
N ILE A 216 -3.34 -18.07 0.85
CA ILE A 216 -4.60 -17.43 0.44
C ILE A 216 -4.55 -17.15 -1.06
N ILE A 217 -3.44 -16.56 -1.54
CA ILE A 217 -3.26 -16.22 -2.96
C ILE A 217 -3.38 -17.46 -3.85
N LYS A 218 -2.82 -18.61 -3.44
CA LYS A 218 -2.96 -19.88 -4.16
C LYS A 218 -4.40 -20.35 -4.27
N LYS A 219 -5.26 -20.01 -3.32
CA LYS A 219 -6.70 -20.33 -3.39
C LYS A 219 -7.43 -19.39 -4.34
N LEU A 220 -7.06 -18.09 -4.36
CA LEU A 220 -7.66 -17.10 -5.24
C LEU A 220 -7.24 -17.33 -6.71
N TYR A 221 -5.97 -17.64 -6.93
CA TYR A 221 -5.36 -17.78 -8.25
C TYR A 221 -4.57 -19.09 -8.39
N PRO A 222 -5.24 -20.25 -8.40
CA PRO A 222 -4.56 -21.57 -8.40
C PRO A 222 -3.72 -21.81 -9.67
N THR A 223 -4.02 -21.11 -10.76
CA THR A 223 -3.32 -21.24 -12.05
C THR A 223 -2.03 -20.41 -12.12
N LEU A 224 -1.76 -19.55 -11.16
CA LEU A 224 -0.55 -18.70 -11.14
C LEU A 224 0.59 -19.29 -10.30
N PHE A 225 0.40 -20.51 -9.74
CA PHE A 225 1.37 -21.17 -8.85
C PHE A 225 1.64 -22.62 -9.24
#